data_a2cbdf240b001cfa91d98b0cadf1cc15
#
_entry.id   a2cbdf240b001cfa91d98b0cadf1cc15
#
_cell.length_a   1.000
_cell.length_b   1.000
_cell.length_c   1.000
_cell.angle_alpha   90.00
_cell.angle_beta   90.00
_cell.angle_gamma   90.00
#
_symmetry.space_group_name_H-M   'P 1'
#
loop_
_entity.id
_entity.type
_entity.pdbx_description
1 polymer ?
#
loop_
_entity_poly.entity_id
_entity_poly.type
_entity_poly.pdbx_seq_one_letter_code
_entity_poly.pdbx_strand_id
1 'polypeptide(L)'
;MIQNPIIPGFNPDPCICRKGDDYYLAVSTFEWFPGIPIYHSKDLKNWELYTHVLTDDEKVDLKKLPSAKGIWAPCLTYCEKEDLFYVVYGVMNSMNARYFDVDNFLITAKDIKGPWSEPVYLHSAGFDASILHDDDGRKYVVSLEWETREGYEKPGAICMVEYSAEKKEVIGYPKRIWNGGTGRGCIEAPHLTKRGEYYYIMCAEGGTGYNHCVTMGRSKEVWGPYEKDPMNPIVTSVPGYSNERQDPDHLKPKYYNPESVLQKSGHGSYVETQDGEVYLVHLTSRPFAPELRCTLGRETAIQKMKWTEDNWLRMADGSNLAKIEVPESSLPECPLPKVPDMDDFDSEELGNWYYAPRIMPQSFADVKARPGYVRIRGQESRTSLNKVSILARKLTSVYARITTKMEFKPEVHQHSAGLILYYDNMNYINLRKYYSQTLGQSAISIIHLENGVKTEFLNTRIPVDDCPIYMRLYIEGRKSWFEWSYDGVNYQKIGRIFDTTKFSDEYCKYGEFTGTMVGLTCADRVYHRHYADFDFFEYQADETKPVN
;
A
#
# COMPACT_ATOMS: atom_id res chain seq x y z
N MET A 1 23.13 -10.50 -3.46
CA MET A 1 22.02 -10.72 -2.48
C MET A 1 20.91 -9.73 -2.77
N ILE A 2 19.65 -10.15 -2.68
CA ILE A 2 18.48 -9.27 -2.69
C ILE A 2 18.34 -8.71 -1.27
N GLN A 3 18.16 -7.38 -1.15
CA GLN A 3 17.90 -6.70 0.12
C GLN A 3 16.40 -6.46 0.29
N ASN A 4 15.86 -6.88 1.42
CA ASN A 4 14.46 -6.64 1.78
C ASN A 4 14.31 -5.36 2.63
N PRO A 5 13.18 -4.63 2.50
CA PRO A 5 12.06 -4.90 1.57
C PRO A 5 12.45 -4.60 0.12
N ILE A 6 11.94 -5.39 -0.84
CA ILE A 6 12.18 -5.13 -2.28
C ILE A 6 11.39 -3.92 -2.78
N ILE A 7 10.24 -3.62 -2.15
CA ILE A 7 9.45 -2.42 -2.41
C ILE A 7 9.20 -1.73 -1.05
N PRO A 8 10.01 -0.71 -0.71
CA PRO A 8 9.87 0.00 0.57
C PRO A 8 8.68 0.96 0.58
N GLY A 9 8.28 1.35 1.80
CA GLY A 9 7.15 2.23 2.03
C GLY A 9 5.80 1.54 1.89
N PHE A 10 4.72 2.30 1.79
CA PHE A 10 3.35 1.80 1.74
C PHE A 10 3.06 0.97 0.49
N ASN A 11 3.38 -0.33 0.54
CA ASN A 11 3.18 -1.32 -0.52
C ASN A 11 2.78 -2.67 0.09
N PRO A 12 1.57 -2.78 0.69
CA PRO A 12 1.10 -3.99 1.35
C PRO A 12 0.45 -4.99 0.40
N ASP A 13 0.22 -6.21 0.91
CA ASP A 13 -0.63 -7.23 0.29
C ASP A 13 -0.14 -7.62 -1.12
N PRO A 14 1.13 -8.04 -1.28
CA PRO A 14 1.71 -8.26 -2.59
C PRO A 14 1.18 -9.53 -3.25
N CYS A 15 0.86 -9.43 -4.54
CA CYS A 15 0.61 -10.57 -5.41
C CYS A 15 1.54 -10.51 -6.62
N ILE A 16 2.28 -11.59 -6.86
CA ILE A 16 3.25 -11.70 -7.96
C ILE A 16 2.77 -12.67 -9.03
N CYS A 17 2.95 -12.32 -10.30
CA CYS A 17 2.79 -13.24 -11.42
C CYS A 17 3.91 -13.07 -12.45
N ARG A 18 4.05 -14.08 -13.35
CA ARG A 18 5.03 -14.09 -14.42
C ARG A 18 4.35 -14.23 -15.78
N LYS A 19 4.85 -13.47 -16.77
CA LYS A 19 4.54 -13.68 -18.19
C LYS A 19 5.86 -13.73 -18.97
N GLY A 20 6.22 -14.91 -19.46
CA GLY A 20 7.52 -15.09 -20.11
C GLY A 20 8.69 -14.80 -19.17
N ASP A 21 9.52 -13.80 -19.51
CA ASP A 21 10.67 -13.36 -18.72
C ASP A 21 10.38 -12.16 -17.82
N ASP A 22 9.12 -11.71 -17.77
CA ASP A 22 8.68 -10.55 -17.02
C ASP A 22 7.93 -10.96 -15.74
N TYR A 23 8.29 -10.34 -14.64
CA TYR A 23 7.64 -10.49 -13.34
C TYR A 23 6.88 -9.22 -12.99
N TYR A 24 5.64 -9.38 -12.59
CA TYR A 24 4.75 -8.29 -12.22
C TYR A 24 4.24 -8.48 -10.80
N LEU A 25 4.25 -7.40 -10.03
CA LEU A 25 3.81 -7.38 -8.64
C LEU A 25 2.76 -6.30 -8.45
N ALA A 26 1.58 -6.67 -7.93
CA ALA A 26 0.50 -5.78 -7.58
C ALA A 26 0.40 -5.63 -6.06
N VAL A 27 0.01 -4.43 -5.58
CA VAL A 27 -0.19 -4.15 -4.14
C VAL A 27 -1.45 -3.31 -3.90
N SER A 28 -1.95 -3.31 -2.66
CA SER A 28 -3.10 -2.50 -2.23
C SER A 28 -2.79 -1.00 -2.22
N THR A 29 -3.83 -0.18 -2.43
CA THR A 29 -3.71 1.28 -2.33
C THR A 29 -4.76 1.92 -1.42
N PHE A 30 -5.74 1.16 -0.94
CA PHE A 30 -6.81 1.65 -0.07
C PHE A 30 -7.54 2.86 -0.70
N GLU A 31 -7.53 4.00 -0.03
CA GLU A 31 -8.16 5.24 -0.52
C GLU A 31 -7.35 6.02 -1.56
N TRP A 32 -6.16 5.55 -1.96
CA TRP A 32 -5.26 6.29 -2.84
C TRP A 32 -5.45 5.93 -4.32
N PHE A 33 -5.48 6.97 -5.17
CA PHE A 33 -5.41 6.89 -6.62
C PHE A 33 -4.09 7.49 -7.15
N PRO A 34 -3.55 6.92 -8.28
CA PRO A 34 -4.03 5.76 -9.03
C PRO A 34 -4.01 4.48 -8.19
N GLY A 35 -4.98 3.57 -8.43
CA GLY A 35 -5.11 2.33 -7.67
C GLY A 35 -4.37 1.17 -8.30
N ILE A 36 -3.91 0.24 -7.46
CA ILE A 36 -3.21 -1.00 -7.81
C ILE A 36 -1.99 -0.70 -8.67
N PRO A 37 -0.89 -0.18 -8.10
CA PRO A 37 0.38 -0.05 -8.79
C PRO A 37 0.91 -1.42 -9.18
N ILE A 38 1.44 -1.51 -10.39
CA ILE A 38 2.16 -2.66 -10.91
C ILE A 38 3.65 -2.33 -10.90
N TYR A 39 4.39 -3.11 -10.15
CA TYR A 39 5.84 -3.12 -10.22
C TYR A 39 6.29 -4.20 -11.20
N HIS A 40 7.38 -3.93 -11.92
CA HIS A 40 7.94 -4.82 -12.93
C HIS A 40 9.39 -5.15 -12.59
N SER A 41 9.79 -6.39 -12.87
CA SER A 41 11.16 -6.87 -12.76
C SER A 41 11.44 -7.94 -13.81
N LYS A 42 12.74 -8.12 -14.14
CA LYS A 42 13.24 -9.25 -14.96
C LYS A 42 14.16 -10.18 -14.15
N ASP A 43 14.55 -9.79 -12.95
CA ASP A 43 15.54 -10.51 -12.14
C ASP A 43 15.11 -10.74 -10.68
N LEU A 44 13.91 -10.23 -10.28
CA LEU A 44 13.36 -10.29 -8.94
C LEU A 44 14.13 -9.45 -7.88
N LYS A 45 15.21 -8.79 -8.29
CA LYS A 45 16.05 -7.92 -7.45
C LYS A 45 15.78 -6.45 -7.74
N ASN A 46 15.75 -6.09 -9.00
CA ASN A 46 15.55 -4.72 -9.48
C ASN A 46 14.08 -4.55 -9.90
N TRP A 47 13.40 -3.57 -9.31
CA TRP A 47 11.98 -3.29 -9.54
C TRP A 47 11.76 -1.84 -9.95
N GLU A 48 10.85 -1.62 -10.88
CA GLU A 48 10.36 -0.30 -11.27
C GLU A 48 8.85 -0.19 -11.04
N LEU A 49 8.36 0.99 -10.71
CA LEU A 49 6.92 1.28 -10.78
C LEU A 49 6.54 1.45 -12.25
N TYR A 50 5.87 0.45 -12.80
CA TYR A 50 5.66 0.32 -14.24
C TYR A 50 4.36 0.98 -14.72
N THR A 51 3.25 0.71 -14.04
CA THR A 51 1.92 1.24 -14.37
C THR A 51 0.97 1.11 -13.19
N HIS A 52 -0.29 1.53 -13.40
CA HIS A 52 -1.39 1.30 -12.46
C HIS A 52 -2.57 0.66 -13.20
N VAL A 53 -3.33 -0.16 -12.49
CA VAL A 53 -4.50 -0.86 -13.03
C VAL A 53 -5.73 0.03 -13.02
N LEU A 54 -5.97 0.73 -11.91
CA LEU A 54 -7.13 1.60 -11.72
C LEU A 54 -6.71 3.06 -11.86
N THR A 55 -6.97 3.62 -13.04
CA THR A 55 -6.60 4.99 -13.42
C THR A 55 -7.81 5.87 -13.73
N ASP A 56 -9.00 5.43 -13.34
CA ASP A 56 -10.27 6.11 -13.57
C ASP A 56 -11.13 6.05 -12.30
N ASP A 57 -11.25 7.19 -11.60
CA ASP A 57 -12.01 7.29 -10.36
C ASP A 57 -13.54 7.38 -10.56
N GLU A 58 -14.00 7.35 -11.81
CA GLU A 58 -15.42 7.17 -12.12
C GLU A 58 -15.82 5.68 -12.11
N LYS A 59 -14.88 4.78 -12.42
CA LYS A 59 -15.10 3.32 -12.40
C LYS A 59 -15.06 2.74 -10.99
N VAL A 60 -14.32 3.36 -10.08
CA VAL A 60 -14.22 2.95 -8.68
C VAL A 60 -14.32 4.18 -7.78
N ASP A 61 -15.52 4.49 -7.31
CA ASP A 61 -15.76 5.67 -6.47
C ASP A 61 -15.29 5.44 -5.02
N LEU A 62 -14.17 6.03 -4.66
CA LEU A 62 -13.63 6.01 -3.30
C LEU A 62 -14.03 7.23 -2.46
N LYS A 63 -14.80 8.18 -3.02
CA LYS A 63 -15.26 9.37 -2.28
C LYS A 63 -16.13 8.95 -1.11
N LYS A 64 -15.99 9.65 0.02
CA LYS A 64 -16.67 9.42 1.29
C LYS A 64 -16.21 8.16 2.05
N LEU A 65 -15.38 7.31 1.47
CA LEU A 65 -14.80 6.19 2.22
C LEU A 65 -13.81 6.70 3.29
N PRO A 66 -13.87 6.20 4.51
CA PRO A 66 -12.87 6.48 5.54
C PRO A 66 -11.46 6.08 5.09
N SER A 67 -10.43 6.59 5.76
CA SER A 67 -9.06 6.13 5.55
C SER A 67 -8.94 4.64 5.81
N ALA A 68 -8.03 3.98 5.11
CA ALA A 68 -7.83 2.52 5.12
C ALA A 68 -9.01 1.68 4.57
N LYS A 69 -10.00 2.30 3.96
CA LYS A 69 -11.03 1.64 3.15
C LYS A 69 -10.68 1.81 1.67
N GLY A 70 -11.48 1.24 0.79
CA GLY A 70 -11.24 1.31 -0.66
C GLY A 70 -10.58 0.05 -1.19
N ILE A 71 -9.49 0.17 -1.95
CA ILE A 71 -8.90 -0.91 -2.77
C ILE A 71 -8.00 -1.81 -1.93
N TRP A 72 -8.46 -3.03 -1.66
CA TRP A 72 -7.79 -4.04 -0.84
C TRP A 72 -7.30 -5.21 -1.68
N ALA A 73 -6.14 -5.74 -1.30
CA ALA A 73 -5.57 -7.04 -1.67
C ALA A 73 -5.81 -7.46 -3.13
N PRO A 74 -5.19 -6.80 -4.12
CA PRO A 74 -5.32 -7.20 -5.51
C PRO A 74 -4.59 -8.52 -5.76
N CYS A 75 -5.28 -9.46 -6.44
CA CYS A 75 -4.68 -10.65 -6.97
C CYS A 75 -4.45 -10.48 -8.47
N LEU A 76 -3.21 -10.44 -8.90
CA LEU A 76 -2.79 -10.39 -10.30
C LEU A 76 -2.41 -11.78 -10.78
N THR A 77 -3.04 -12.26 -11.84
CA THR A 77 -2.69 -13.52 -12.50
C THR A 77 -2.61 -13.34 -14.02
N TYR A 78 -1.87 -14.26 -14.68
CA TYR A 78 -1.81 -14.35 -16.12
C TYR A 78 -2.29 -15.74 -16.58
N CYS A 79 -3.29 -15.77 -17.44
CA CYS A 79 -3.81 -16.99 -18.03
C CYS A 79 -3.14 -17.21 -19.40
N GLU A 80 -2.15 -18.13 -19.48
CA GLU A 80 -1.41 -18.40 -20.71
C GLU A 80 -2.31 -18.86 -21.87
N LYS A 81 -3.33 -19.70 -21.57
CA LYS A 81 -4.26 -20.23 -22.58
C LYS A 81 -5.07 -19.13 -23.28
N GLU A 82 -5.32 -18.04 -22.60
CA GLU A 82 -6.13 -16.91 -23.11
C GLU A 82 -5.28 -15.71 -23.51
N ASP A 83 -3.97 -15.73 -23.19
CA ASP A 83 -3.06 -14.58 -23.31
C ASP A 83 -3.66 -13.34 -22.66
N LEU A 84 -4.09 -13.48 -21.38
CA LEU A 84 -4.88 -12.48 -20.71
C LEU A 84 -4.46 -12.32 -19.24
N PHE A 85 -4.23 -11.10 -18.82
CA PHE A 85 -4.09 -10.76 -17.41
C PHE A 85 -5.45 -10.61 -16.74
N TYR A 86 -5.54 -11.07 -15.51
CA TYR A 86 -6.68 -10.95 -14.62
C TYR A 86 -6.26 -10.23 -13.36
N VAL A 87 -7.05 -9.26 -12.92
CA VAL A 87 -6.93 -8.67 -11.58
C VAL A 87 -8.25 -8.83 -10.86
N VAL A 88 -8.20 -9.49 -9.69
CA VAL A 88 -9.32 -9.52 -8.73
C VAL A 88 -8.95 -8.60 -7.59
N TYR A 89 -9.87 -7.75 -7.14
CA TYR A 89 -9.65 -6.81 -6.04
C TYR A 89 -10.92 -6.57 -5.24
N GLY A 90 -10.76 -6.24 -3.95
CA GLY A 90 -11.87 -5.82 -3.10
C GLY A 90 -11.97 -4.31 -3.01
N VAL A 91 -13.20 -3.79 -2.90
CA VAL A 91 -13.47 -2.42 -2.47
C VAL A 91 -14.15 -2.48 -1.11
N MET A 92 -13.39 -2.19 -0.07
CA MET A 92 -13.89 -2.12 1.29
C MET A 92 -14.66 -0.82 1.50
N ASN A 93 -15.96 -0.92 1.72
CA ASN A 93 -16.85 0.22 1.91
C ASN A 93 -16.97 0.62 3.37
N SER A 94 -17.11 -0.35 4.28
CA SER A 94 -17.23 -0.09 5.70
C SER A 94 -16.78 -1.28 6.56
N MET A 95 -16.39 -1.00 7.80
CA MET A 95 -16.04 -1.97 8.83
C MET A 95 -16.71 -1.55 10.14
N ASN A 96 -17.97 -1.94 10.34
CA ASN A 96 -18.74 -1.55 11.51
C ASN A 96 -19.26 -2.75 12.28
N ALA A 97 -19.02 -2.77 13.59
CA ALA A 97 -19.38 -3.86 14.48
C ALA A 97 -18.80 -5.20 13.99
N ARG A 98 -19.66 -6.18 13.63
CA ARG A 98 -19.24 -7.47 13.05
C ARG A 98 -19.29 -7.51 11.53
N TYR A 99 -19.65 -6.42 10.85
CA TYR A 99 -19.86 -6.42 9.41
C TYR A 99 -18.68 -5.74 8.70
N PHE A 100 -18.18 -6.44 7.68
CA PHE A 100 -17.25 -5.89 6.70
C PHE A 100 -17.99 -5.87 5.37
N ASP A 101 -18.33 -4.66 4.92
CA ASP A 101 -19.04 -4.46 3.65
C ASP A 101 -18.00 -4.27 2.56
N VAL A 102 -17.70 -5.33 1.85
CA VAL A 102 -16.72 -5.36 0.77
C VAL A 102 -17.33 -5.91 -0.49
N ASP A 103 -17.02 -5.28 -1.63
CA ASP A 103 -17.39 -5.76 -2.96
C ASP A 103 -16.15 -6.23 -3.69
N ASN A 104 -16.15 -7.47 -4.20
CA ASN A 104 -15.05 -8.02 -4.97
C ASN A 104 -15.35 -7.90 -6.47
N PHE A 105 -14.35 -7.44 -7.23
CA PHE A 105 -14.43 -7.19 -8.64
C PHE A 105 -13.33 -7.92 -9.40
N LEU A 106 -13.57 -8.17 -10.68
CA LEU A 106 -12.61 -8.74 -11.62
C LEU A 106 -12.52 -7.86 -12.86
N ILE A 107 -11.30 -7.58 -13.31
CA ILE A 107 -10.99 -6.91 -14.58
C ILE A 107 -9.91 -7.67 -15.33
N THR A 108 -9.87 -7.50 -16.64
CA THR A 108 -8.93 -8.21 -17.53
C THR A 108 -8.28 -7.26 -18.53
N ALA A 109 -7.07 -7.60 -18.98
CA ALA A 109 -6.38 -6.91 -20.05
C ALA A 109 -5.42 -7.84 -20.81
N LYS A 110 -5.19 -7.60 -22.10
CA LYS A 110 -4.16 -8.29 -22.89
C LYS A 110 -2.76 -7.77 -22.58
N ASP A 111 -2.65 -6.48 -22.34
CA ASP A 111 -1.41 -5.83 -21.95
C ASP A 111 -1.52 -5.40 -20.47
N ILE A 112 -0.43 -5.55 -19.73
CA ILE A 112 -0.39 -5.14 -18.31
C ILE A 112 -0.62 -3.64 -18.11
N LYS A 113 -0.33 -2.84 -19.13
CA LYS A 113 -0.62 -1.39 -19.16
C LYS A 113 -2.08 -1.08 -19.53
N GLY A 114 -2.88 -2.10 -19.84
CA GLY A 114 -4.26 -1.96 -20.28
C GLY A 114 -4.42 -1.80 -21.80
N PRO A 115 -5.60 -1.34 -22.30
CA PRO A 115 -6.71 -0.93 -21.45
C PRO A 115 -7.33 -2.10 -20.67
N TRP A 116 -7.67 -1.86 -19.42
CA TRP A 116 -8.39 -2.81 -18.56
C TRP A 116 -9.89 -2.76 -18.85
N SER A 117 -10.53 -3.91 -18.75
CA SER A 117 -11.97 -4.04 -18.96
C SER A 117 -12.79 -3.27 -17.92
N GLU A 118 -14.11 -3.15 -18.16
CA GLU A 118 -15.03 -2.72 -17.11
C GLU A 118 -15.01 -3.74 -15.96
N PRO A 119 -15.19 -3.26 -14.70
CA PRO A 119 -15.25 -4.13 -13.53
C PRO A 119 -16.45 -5.08 -13.58
N VAL A 120 -16.18 -6.36 -13.38
CA VAL A 120 -17.19 -7.40 -13.20
C VAL A 120 -17.34 -7.66 -11.71
N TYR A 121 -18.52 -7.41 -11.14
CA TYR A 121 -18.82 -7.75 -9.76
C TYR A 121 -18.86 -9.27 -9.57
N LEU A 122 -18.21 -9.75 -8.49
CA LEU A 122 -18.15 -11.17 -8.16
C LEU A 122 -19.07 -11.52 -6.99
N HIS A 123 -18.76 -11.03 -5.80
CA HIS A 123 -19.53 -11.28 -4.57
C HIS A 123 -19.07 -10.35 -3.43
N SER A 124 -19.88 -10.30 -2.35
CA SER A 124 -19.58 -9.55 -1.12
C SER A 124 -19.50 -10.46 0.13
N ALA A 125 -19.18 -11.75 -0.03
CA ALA A 125 -19.14 -12.70 1.10
C ALA A 125 -17.96 -12.49 2.06
N GLY A 126 -16.92 -11.80 1.59
CA GLY A 126 -15.68 -11.51 2.34
C GLY A 126 -14.66 -10.86 1.42
N PHE A 127 -13.40 -10.82 1.81
CA PHE A 127 -12.35 -10.06 1.14
C PHE A 127 -11.15 -10.93 0.73
N ASP A 128 -10.09 -10.31 0.20
CA ASP A 128 -8.87 -10.93 -0.29
C ASP A 128 -9.15 -12.00 -1.37
N ALA A 129 -9.99 -11.67 -2.33
CA ALA A 129 -10.36 -12.60 -3.37
C ALA A 129 -9.23 -12.80 -4.38
N SER A 130 -9.00 -14.06 -4.78
CA SER A 130 -8.07 -14.46 -5.83
C SER A 130 -8.75 -15.37 -6.86
N ILE A 131 -8.06 -15.67 -7.97
CA ILE A 131 -8.59 -16.52 -9.04
C ILE A 131 -7.60 -17.62 -9.45
N LEU A 132 -8.09 -18.86 -9.54
CA LEU A 132 -7.39 -19.99 -10.15
C LEU A 132 -7.88 -20.17 -11.59
N HIS A 133 -6.94 -20.36 -12.52
CA HIS A 133 -7.18 -20.85 -13.88
C HIS A 133 -6.81 -22.33 -13.93
N ASP A 134 -7.80 -23.22 -13.95
CA ASP A 134 -7.53 -24.66 -13.95
C ASP A 134 -7.17 -25.20 -15.35
N ASP A 135 -6.52 -26.35 -15.39
CA ASP A 135 -6.08 -26.99 -16.62
C ASP A 135 -7.25 -27.40 -17.54
N ASP A 136 -8.41 -27.66 -16.99
CA ASP A 136 -9.63 -27.99 -17.76
C ASP A 136 -10.35 -26.75 -18.32
N GLY A 137 -9.85 -25.56 -18.06
CA GLY A 137 -10.38 -24.27 -18.53
C GLY A 137 -11.39 -23.64 -17.56
N ARG A 138 -11.77 -24.32 -16.49
CA ARG A 138 -12.60 -23.70 -15.44
C ARG A 138 -11.82 -22.68 -14.64
N LYS A 139 -12.53 -21.74 -14.05
CA LYS A 139 -11.96 -20.72 -13.18
C LYS A 139 -12.67 -20.73 -11.84
N TYR A 140 -11.90 -20.54 -10.78
CA TYR A 140 -12.42 -20.53 -9.42
C TYR A 140 -11.98 -19.27 -8.69
N VAL A 141 -12.95 -18.54 -8.14
CA VAL A 141 -12.69 -17.42 -7.24
C VAL A 141 -12.65 -17.95 -5.82
N VAL A 142 -11.58 -17.61 -5.11
CA VAL A 142 -11.32 -18.03 -3.73
C VAL A 142 -11.23 -16.79 -2.87
N SER A 143 -11.87 -16.74 -1.72
CA SER A 143 -11.84 -15.61 -0.80
C SER A 143 -11.99 -16.04 0.65
N LEU A 144 -11.64 -15.17 1.58
CA LEU A 144 -12.13 -15.30 2.95
C LEU A 144 -13.66 -15.09 2.96
N GLU A 145 -14.39 -15.92 3.70
CA GLU A 145 -15.77 -15.65 4.12
C GLU A 145 -15.77 -14.94 5.47
N TRP A 146 -16.27 -13.71 5.52
CA TRP A 146 -16.36 -12.99 6.78
C TRP A 146 -17.51 -13.49 7.65
N GLU A 147 -17.20 -13.96 8.87
CA GLU A 147 -18.19 -14.53 9.78
C GLU A 147 -18.92 -13.46 10.58
N THR A 148 -20.20 -13.26 10.30
CA THR A 148 -21.06 -12.27 10.95
C THR A 148 -21.91 -12.82 12.09
N ARG A 149 -22.03 -14.15 12.22
CA ARG A 149 -22.91 -14.79 13.20
C ARG A 149 -22.32 -14.75 14.61
N GLU A 150 -23.16 -14.56 15.61
CA GLU A 150 -22.77 -14.65 17.01
C GLU A 150 -22.33 -16.07 17.40
N GLY A 151 -21.31 -16.18 18.25
CA GLY A 151 -20.79 -17.47 18.74
C GLY A 151 -19.83 -18.19 17.79
N TYR A 152 -19.55 -17.60 16.61
CA TYR A 152 -18.58 -18.12 15.64
C TYR A 152 -17.31 -17.29 15.65
N GLU A 153 -16.19 -17.90 15.32
CA GLU A 153 -14.91 -17.18 15.17
C GLU A 153 -14.93 -16.23 13.99
N LYS A 154 -14.09 -15.19 14.11
CA LYS A 154 -13.80 -14.21 13.05
C LYS A 154 -12.34 -14.34 12.64
N PRO A 155 -12.06 -14.24 11.36
CA PRO A 155 -12.91 -14.51 10.20
C PRO A 155 -13.25 -16.00 10.11
N GLY A 156 -14.27 -16.36 9.32
CA GLY A 156 -14.82 -17.72 9.28
C GLY A 156 -13.94 -18.78 8.65
N ALA A 157 -13.82 -18.78 7.32
CA ALA A 157 -13.13 -19.82 6.55
C ALA A 157 -12.76 -19.30 5.16
N ILE A 158 -11.92 -20.05 4.44
CA ILE A 158 -11.72 -19.83 3.01
C ILE A 158 -12.82 -20.52 2.23
N CYS A 159 -13.46 -19.77 1.35
CA CYS A 159 -14.52 -20.18 0.46
C CYS A 159 -14.10 -20.11 -0.99
N MET A 160 -14.73 -20.93 -1.82
CA MET A 160 -14.50 -20.98 -3.27
C MET A 160 -15.83 -21.03 -4.01
N VAL A 161 -15.88 -20.38 -5.17
CA VAL A 161 -17.00 -20.40 -6.12
C VAL A 161 -16.45 -20.47 -7.55
N GLU A 162 -17.15 -21.20 -8.43
CA GLU A 162 -16.79 -21.22 -9.86
C GLU A 162 -17.13 -19.88 -10.53
N TYR A 163 -16.29 -19.44 -11.45
CA TYR A 163 -16.49 -18.24 -12.27
C TYR A 163 -16.60 -18.58 -13.74
N SER A 164 -17.66 -18.10 -14.40
CA SER A 164 -17.81 -18.21 -15.86
C SER A 164 -17.27 -16.97 -16.56
N ALA A 165 -16.18 -17.09 -17.28
CA ALA A 165 -15.64 -16.00 -18.10
C ALA A 165 -16.56 -15.63 -19.27
N GLU A 166 -17.33 -16.59 -19.82
CA GLU A 166 -18.32 -16.35 -20.88
C GLU A 166 -19.47 -15.48 -20.39
N LYS A 167 -20.04 -15.84 -19.21
CA LYS A 167 -21.18 -15.11 -18.64
C LYS A 167 -20.76 -13.89 -17.83
N LYS A 168 -19.49 -13.79 -17.46
CA LYS A 168 -18.94 -12.78 -16.56
C LYS A 168 -19.66 -12.75 -15.19
N GLU A 169 -19.85 -13.93 -14.61
CA GLU A 169 -20.53 -14.10 -13.32
C GLU A 169 -20.02 -15.32 -12.56
N VAL A 170 -20.18 -15.33 -11.24
CA VAL A 170 -19.97 -16.52 -10.41
C VAL A 170 -21.14 -17.50 -10.53
N ILE A 171 -20.86 -18.78 -10.44
CA ILE A 171 -21.84 -19.87 -10.60
C ILE A 171 -22.18 -20.49 -9.25
N GLY A 172 -23.38 -20.20 -8.76
CA GLY A 172 -23.87 -20.71 -7.48
C GLY A 172 -23.39 -19.87 -6.29
N TYR A 173 -23.20 -20.52 -5.14
CA TYR A 173 -22.81 -19.88 -3.89
C TYR A 173 -21.41 -20.33 -3.45
N PRO A 174 -20.61 -19.44 -2.80
CA PRO A 174 -19.32 -19.83 -2.22
C PRO A 174 -19.47 -20.99 -1.24
N LYS A 175 -18.56 -21.96 -1.32
CA LYS A 175 -18.50 -23.12 -0.42
C LYS A 175 -17.20 -23.09 0.35
N ARG A 176 -17.26 -23.38 1.65
CA ARG A 176 -16.07 -23.49 2.51
C ARG A 176 -15.22 -24.68 2.08
N ILE A 177 -13.94 -24.44 1.87
CA ILE A 177 -12.96 -25.45 1.43
C ILE A 177 -11.82 -25.63 2.43
N TRP A 178 -11.52 -24.62 3.27
CA TRP A 178 -10.42 -24.71 4.24
C TRP A 178 -10.59 -23.77 5.43
N ASN A 179 -10.08 -24.22 6.61
CA ASN A 179 -10.19 -23.47 7.86
C ASN A 179 -8.81 -23.02 8.42
N GLY A 180 -7.73 -23.18 7.65
CA GLY A 180 -6.40 -22.76 8.04
C GLY A 180 -5.42 -23.88 8.40
N GLY A 181 -4.14 -23.51 8.37
CA GLY A 181 -3.02 -24.39 8.65
C GLY A 181 -2.51 -24.33 10.08
N THR A 182 -2.86 -23.27 10.83
CA THR A 182 -2.44 -23.05 12.22
C THR A 182 -3.65 -22.77 13.13
N GLY A 183 -3.40 -22.55 14.42
CA GLY A 183 -4.39 -22.03 15.38
C GLY A 183 -4.30 -20.52 15.60
N ARG A 184 -3.54 -19.78 14.78
CA ARG A 184 -3.35 -18.33 14.96
C ARG A 184 -4.59 -17.51 14.68
N GLY A 185 -5.57 -18.06 13.96
CA GLY A 185 -6.82 -17.39 13.60
C GLY A 185 -6.62 -16.35 12.49
N CYS A 186 -7.65 -15.58 12.19
CA CYS A 186 -7.63 -14.56 11.13
C CYS A 186 -7.08 -15.13 9.80
N ILE A 187 -7.69 -16.23 9.32
CA ILE A 187 -7.31 -16.78 8.02
C ILE A 187 -7.82 -15.89 6.90
N GLU A 188 -6.93 -15.49 5.99
CA GLU A 188 -7.21 -14.52 4.93
C GLU A 188 -6.23 -14.70 3.75
N ALA A 189 -6.31 -13.86 2.73
CA ALA A 189 -5.38 -13.82 1.59
C ALA A 189 -5.18 -15.18 0.88
N PRO A 190 -6.23 -15.90 0.48
CA PRO A 190 -6.06 -17.18 -0.18
C PRO A 190 -5.54 -17.01 -1.60
N HIS A 191 -4.48 -17.76 -1.93
CA HIS A 191 -4.03 -17.99 -3.31
C HIS A 191 -4.10 -19.48 -3.60
N LEU A 192 -4.89 -19.86 -4.61
CA LEU A 192 -5.01 -21.24 -5.04
C LEU A 192 -4.21 -21.44 -6.34
N THR A 193 -3.31 -22.43 -6.33
CA THR A 193 -2.44 -22.76 -7.46
C THR A 193 -2.44 -24.26 -7.71
N LYS A 194 -2.11 -24.70 -8.94
CA LYS A 194 -1.95 -26.10 -9.29
C LYS A 194 -0.51 -26.40 -9.66
N ARG A 195 0.04 -27.47 -9.07
CA ARG A 195 1.37 -27.98 -9.41
C ARG A 195 1.40 -29.50 -9.37
N GLY A 196 1.71 -30.12 -10.50
CA GLY A 196 1.64 -31.57 -10.62
C GLY A 196 0.24 -32.10 -10.36
N GLU A 197 0.12 -33.07 -9.44
CA GLU A 197 -1.16 -33.67 -9.06
C GLU A 197 -1.90 -32.94 -7.92
N TYR A 198 -1.31 -31.83 -7.41
CA TYR A 198 -1.87 -31.13 -6.23
C TYR A 198 -2.36 -29.73 -6.56
N TYR A 199 -3.47 -29.36 -5.93
CA TYR A 199 -3.90 -27.99 -5.72
C TYR A 199 -3.35 -27.53 -4.38
N TYR A 200 -2.67 -26.37 -4.37
CA TYR A 200 -2.11 -25.75 -3.18
C TYR A 200 -2.90 -24.50 -2.82
N ILE A 201 -3.32 -24.42 -1.57
CA ILE A 201 -3.93 -23.22 -1.02
C ILE A 201 -2.91 -22.54 -0.07
N MET A 202 -2.51 -21.32 -0.41
CA MET A 202 -1.66 -20.50 0.43
C MET A 202 -2.53 -19.42 1.06
N CYS A 203 -2.36 -19.16 2.36
CA CYS A 203 -3.12 -18.13 3.08
C CYS A 203 -2.25 -17.36 4.04
N ALA A 204 -2.77 -16.22 4.51
CA ALA A 204 -2.29 -15.56 5.70
C ALA A 204 -3.07 -16.01 6.92
N GLU A 205 -2.41 -16.04 8.07
CA GLU A 205 -3.03 -16.26 9.38
C GLU A 205 -2.39 -15.38 10.45
N GLY A 206 -3.06 -15.22 11.59
CA GLY A 206 -2.58 -14.42 12.73
C GLY A 206 -2.97 -12.95 12.69
N GLY A 207 -3.70 -12.52 11.65
CA GLY A 207 -4.01 -11.12 11.38
C GLY A 207 -2.76 -10.36 10.93
N THR A 208 -2.93 -9.14 10.41
CA THR A 208 -1.85 -8.35 9.80
C THR A 208 -0.89 -7.70 10.80
N GLY A 209 -0.84 -8.19 12.04
CA GLY A 209 0.03 -7.74 13.13
C GLY A 209 1.27 -8.61 13.33
N TYR A 210 1.80 -8.61 14.56
CA TYR A 210 3.08 -9.27 14.89
C TYR A 210 3.01 -10.80 14.88
N ASN A 211 1.82 -11.39 14.91
CA ASN A 211 1.62 -12.84 14.79
C ASN A 211 1.32 -13.31 13.36
N HIS A 212 1.42 -12.41 12.39
CA HIS A 212 1.14 -12.67 10.98
C HIS A 212 2.06 -13.75 10.41
N CYS A 213 1.54 -14.56 9.50
CA CYS A 213 2.31 -15.60 8.86
C CYS A 213 1.70 -16.04 7.52
N VAL A 214 2.47 -16.76 6.72
CA VAL A 214 2.03 -17.48 5.53
C VAL A 214 1.85 -18.96 5.88
N THR A 215 0.70 -19.52 5.52
CA THR A 215 0.38 -20.95 5.71
C THR A 215 0.04 -21.61 4.38
N MET A 216 0.14 -22.93 4.33
CA MET A 216 -0.14 -23.70 3.12
C MET A 216 -0.90 -24.99 3.46
N GLY A 217 -1.82 -25.36 2.56
CA GLY A 217 -2.47 -26.66 2.48
C GLY A 217 -2.45 -27.18 1.07
N ARG A 218 -2.73 -28.48 0.86
CA ARG A 218 -2.83 -29.10 -0.47
C ARG A 218 -3.93 -30.13 -0.55
N SER A 219 -4.41 -30.39 -1.78
CA SER A 219 -5.39 -31.44 -2.07
C SER A 219 -5.17 -31.96 -3.50
N LYS A 220 -5.57 -33.21 -3.78
CA LYS A 220 -5.63 -33.72 -5.16
C LYS A 220 -6.90 -33.29 -5.90
N GLU A 221 -7.91 -32.83 -5.15
CA GLU A 221 -9.17 -32.32 -5.68
C GLU A 221 -9.28 -30.83 -5.44
N VAL A 222 -9.72 -30.07 -6.44
CA VAL A 222 -9.84 -28.60 -6.33
C VAL A 222 -10.76 -28.15 -5.20
N TRP A 223 -11.78 -28.94 -4.89
CA TRP A 223 -12.73 -28.68 -3.80
C TRP A 223 -12.29 -29.25 -2.45
N GLY A 224 -11.11 -29.85 -2.37
CA GLY A 224 -10.61 -30.48 -1.17
C GLY A 224 -11.10 -31.94 -0.96
N PRO A 225 -10.87 -32.50 0.23
CA PRO A 225 -10.37 -31.85 1.44
C PRO A 225 -8.87 -31.47 1.32
N TYR A 226 -8.51 -30.30 1.85
CA TYR A 226 -7.12 -29.84 1.91
C TYR A 226 -6.45 -30.35 3.19
N GLU A 227 -5.33 -31.04 3.03
CA GLU A 227 -4.45 -31.37 4.14
C GLU A 227 -3.53 -30.18 4.45
N LYS A 228 -3.37 -29.88 5.72
CA LYS A 228 -2.47 -28.80 6.14
C LYS A 228 -1.03 -29.24 6.11
N ASP A 229 -0.16 -28.32 5.73
CA ASP A 229 1.28 -28.51 5.85
C ASP A 229 1.66 -28.74 7.32
N PRO A 230 2.36 -29.85 7.66
CA PRO A 230 2.74 -30.15 9.04
C PRO A 230 3.75 -29.15 9.62
N MET A 231 4.43 -28.36 8.74
CA MET A 231 5.43 -27.37 9.14
C MET A 231 4.91 -25.93 9.05
N ASN A 232 3.60 -25.73 9.00
CA ASN A 232 3.03 -24.38 9.07
C ASN A 232 3.40 -23.67 10.38
N PRO A 233 3.66 -22.34 10.33
CA PRO A 233 3.69 -21.48 9.16
C PRO A 233 4.97 -21.63 8.32
N ILE A 234 4.86 -21.41 7.00
CA ILE A 234 5.99 -21.55 6.07
C ILE A 234 6.85 -20.28 5.99
N VAL A 235 6.29 -19.10 6.28
CA VAL A 235 6.98 -17.82 6.45
C VAL A 235 6.33 -17.04 7.59
N THR A 236 7.14 -16.47 8.48
CA THR A 236 6.68 -15.64 9.60
C THR A 236 7.85 -14.77 10.13
N SER A 237 7.54 -13.82 11.00
CA SER A 237 8.56 -13.09 11.79
C SER A 237 8.79 -13.68 13.18
N VAL A 238 7.85 -14.52 13.67
CA VAL A 238 7.89 -15.09 15.02
C VAL A 238 8.61 -16.45 15.02
N PRO A 239 9.56 -16.71 15.94
CA PRO A 239 10.28 -17.97 15.98
C PRO A 239 9.37 -19.18 16.15
N GLY A 240 9.78 -20.27 15.47
CA GLY A 240 9.11 -21.57 15.63
C GLY A 240 7.77 -21.69 14.91
N TYR A 241 7.11 -22.82 15.17
CA TYR A 241 5.85 -23.20 14.52
C TYR A 241 4.67 -23.11 15.50
N SER A 242 4.60 -22.01 16.26
CA SER A 242 3.52 -21.79 17.22
C SER A 242 2.16 -21.69 16.52
N ASN A 243 1.20 -22.45 17.04
CA ASN A 243 -0.17 -22.52 16.53
C ASN A 243 -1.17 -21.75 17.40
N GLU A 244 -0.72 -21.06 18.44
CA GLU A 244 -1.63 -20.40 19.37
C GLU A 244 -2.05 -19.02 18.88
N ARG A 245 -3.34 -18.73 18.98
CA ARG A 245 -3.86 -17.37 18.81
C ARG A 245 -3.40 -16.53 20.01
N GLN A 246 -2.59 -15.55 19.74
CA GLN A 246 -1.85 -14.88 20.80
C GLN A 246 -2.35 -13.49 21.14
N ASP A 247 -3.05 -12.80 20.24
CA ASP A 247 -3.47 -11.43 20.48
C ASP A 247 -4.87 -11.15 19.91
N PRO A 248 -5.84 -10.72 20.75
CA PRO A 248 -7.13 -10.27 20.27
C PRO A 248 -7.05 -8.92 19.54
N ASP A 249 -6.00 -8.14 19.80
CA ASP A 249 -5.68 -6.89 19.09
C ASP A 249 -4.41 -7.11 18.26
N HIS A 250 -4.59 -7.49 17.00
CA HIS A 250 -3.52 -7.91 16.10
C HIS A 250 -2.49 -6.83 15.79
N LEU A 251 -2.77 -5.57 16.05
CA LEU A 251 -1.82 -4.48 15.86
C LEU A 251 -0.90 -4.28 17.07
N LYS A 252 -1.25 -4.82 18.24
CA LYS A 252 -0.44 -4.65 19.45
C LYS A 252 0.60 -5.73 19.63
N PRO A 253 1.83 -5.36 19.99
CA PRO A 253 2.98 -6.24 19.99
C PRO A 253 3.09 -7.08 21.25
N LYS A 254 2.13 -7.96 21.53
CA LYS A 254 2.26 -8.92 22.62
C LYS A 254 3.34 -9.95 22.35
N TYR A 255 3.54 -10.30 21.07
CA TYR A 255 4.47 -11.31 20.62
C TYR A 255 5.23 -10.80 19.40
N TYR A 256 6.41 -10.21 19.61
CA TYR A 256 7.28 -9.89 18.51
C TYR A 256 8.65 -10.54 18.71
N ASN A 257 9.36 -10.73 17.62
CA ASN A 257 10.72 -11.26 17.65
C ASN A 257 11.72 -10.10 17.58
N PRO A 258 12.39 -9.75 18.68
CA PRO A 258 13.36 -8.65 18.69
C PRO A 258 14.58 -8.89 17.79
N GLU A 259 14.85 -10.14 17.43
CA GLU A 259 15.96 -10.51 16.54
C GLU A 259 15.61 -10.36 15.05
N SER A 260 14.33 -10.17 14.72
CA SER A 260 13.91 -9.97 13.33
C SER A 260 13.80 -8.49 12.98
N VAL A 261 14.46 -8.08 11.91
CA VAL A 261 14.28 -6.74 11.31
C VAL A 261 12.92 -6.64 10.61
N LEU A 262 12.51 -7.74 9.94
CA LEU A 262 11.24 -7.82 9.25
C LEU A 262 10.16 -8.34 10.20
N GLN A 263 9.20 -7.49 10.55
CA GLN A 263 8.07 -7.85 11.40
C GLN A 263 6.80 -8.03 10.57
N LYS A 264 5.75 -8.60 11.15
CA LYS A 264 4.43 -8.75 10.53
C LYS A 264 4.45 -9.55 9.21
N SER A 265 5.41 -10.47 9.02
CA SER A 265 5.59 -11.19 7.76
C SER A 265 4.48 -12.21 7.52
N GLY A 266 3.66 -11.98 6.49
CA GLY A 266 2.52 -12.80 6.10
C GLY A 266 1.94 -12.33 4.77
N HIS A 267 0.75 -12.78 4.38
CA HIS A 267 0.09 -12.44 3.13
C HIS A 267 1.03 -12.66 1.93
N GLY A 268 1.28 -13.92 1.60
CA GLY A 268 2.27 -14.33 0.61
C GLY A 268 1.66 -14.75 -0.73
N SER A 269 2.45 -14.54 -1.78
CA SER A 269 2.20 -15.06 -3.14
C SER A 269 3.53 -15.51 -3.73
N TYR A 270 3.57 -16.60 -4.48
CA TYR A 270 4.82 -17.11 -5.02
C TYR A 270 4.84 -17.21 -6.54
N VAL A 271 6.04 -17.25 -7.10
CA VAL A 271 6.30 -17.40 -8.52
C VAL A 271 7.44 -18.40 -8.74
N GLU A 272 7.35 -19.19 -9.82
CA GLU A 272 8.43 -20.03 -10.31
C GLU A 272 9.09 -19.33 -11.51
N THR A 273 10.43 -19.22 -11.47
CA THR A 273 11.20 -18.62 -12.57
C THR A 273 11.26 -19.57 -13.77
N GLN A 274 11.68 -19.06 -14.93
CA GLN A 274 11.90 -19.90 -16.12
C GLN A 274 12.98 -20.97 -15.89
N ASP A 275 13.88 -20.78 -14.93
CA ASP A 275 14.94 -21.72 -14.55
C ASP A 275 14.52 -22.67 -13.42
N GLY A 276 13.24 -22.60 -12.98
CA GLY A 276 12.67 -23.48 -11.95
C GLY A 276 13.00 -23.08 -10.51
N GLU A 277 13.59 -21.91 -10.28
CA GLU A 277 13.74 -21.36 -8.93
C GLU A 277 12.42 -20.79 -8.43
N VAL A 278 12.17 -20.86 -7.13
CA VAL A 278 10.91 -20.38 -6.54
C VAL A 278 11.17 -19.23 -5.60
N TYR A 279 10.38 -18.19 -5.75
CA TYR A 279 10.39 -17.01 -4.87
C TYR A 279 8.98 -16.68 -4.38
N LEU A 280 8.89 -16.31 -3.11
CA LEU A 280 7.66 -15.92 -2.45
C LEU A 280 7.78 -14.46 -2.01
N VAL A 281 6.88 -13.60 -2.49
CA VAL A 281 6.71 -12.25 -1.99
C VAL A 281 5.73 -12.25 -0.82
N HIS A 282 5.93 -11.37 0.14
CA HIS A 282 5.06 -11.27 1.31
C HIS A 282 5.04 -9.86 1.88
N LEU A 283 3.97 -9.56 2.59
CA LEU A 283 3.86 -8.34 3.40
C LEU A 283 4.85 -8.40 4.55
N THR A 284 5.44 -7.26 4.89
CA THR A 284 6.30 -7.07 6.07
C THR A 284 6.23 -5.65 6.57
N SER A 285 6.83 -5.37 7.74
CA SER A 285 7.02 -4.03 8.28
C SER A 285 8.33 -3.93 9.05
N ARG A 286 8.89 -2.71 9.13
CA ARG A 286 10.08 -2.40 9.92
C ARG A 286 9.74 -1.34 10.98
N PRO A 287 9.36 -1.78 12.20
CA PRO A 287 8.97 -0.85 13.26
C PRO A 287 10.16 -0.16 13.92
N PHE A 288 9.94 1.03 14.46
CA PHE A 288 10.81 1.61 15.46
C PHE A 288 10.73 0.83 16.77
N ALA A 289 11.85 0.39 17.32
CA ALA A 289 11.93 -0.25 18.64
C ALA A 289 12.46 0.76 19.69
N PRO A 290 11.96 0.78 20.92
CA PRO A 290 11.03 -0.18 21.52
C PRO A 290 9.54 0.13 21.32
N GLU A 291 9.17 1.25 20.65
CA GLU A 291 7.77 1.69 20.49
C GLU A 291 6.95 0.75 19.62
N LEU A 292 7.60 -0.03 18.76
CA LEU A 292 7.04 -0.97 17.80
C LEU A 292 6.01 -0.31 16.87
N ARG A 293 6.38 0.86 16.32
CA ARG A 293 5.56 1.68 15.42
C ARG A 293 6.11 1.67 14.00
N CYS A 294 5.26 1.31 13.05
CA CYS A 294 5.60 1.12 11.64
C CYS A 294 5.26 2.37 10.80
N THR A 295 6.11 3.41 10.86
CA THR A 295 5.87 4.69 10.16
C THR A 295 5.82 4.53 8.63
N LEU A 296 6.61 3.62 8.06
CA LEU A 296 6.59 3.35 6.61
C LEU A 296 5.34 2.56 6.18
N GLY A 297 4.56 2.06 7.15
CA GLY A 297 3.43 1.19 6.89
C GLY A 297 3.88 -0.25 6.64
N ARG A 298 3.11 -0.96 5.79
CA ARG A 298 3.40 -2.32 5.39
C ARG A 298 4.06 -2.32 4.02
N GLU A 299 5.19 -2.99 3.94
CA GLU A 299 6.12 -3.04 2.81
C GLU A 299 6.07 -4.42 2.14
N THR A 300 6.70 -4.59 0.98
CA THR A 300 6.81 -5.88 0.30
C THR A 300 8.23 -6.42 0.38
N ALA A 301 8.37 -7.67 0.86
CA ALA A 301 9.60 -8.43 0.90
C ALA A 301 9.51 -9.70 0.03
N ILE A 302 10.65 -10.34 -0.22
CA ILE A 302 10.78 -11.57 -1.00
C ILE A 302 11.60 -12.61 -0.24
N GLN A 303 11.29 -13.90 -0.40
CA GLN A 303 12.07 -15.00 0.14
C GLN A 303 12.34 -16.04 -0.94
N LYS A 304 13.54 -16.63 -0.95
CA LYS A 304 13.87 -17.76 -1.81
C LYS A 304 13.31 -19.03 -1.22
N MET A 305 12.55 -19.78 -2.02
CA MET A 305 11.85 -20.98 -1.61
C MET A 305 12.39 -22.21 -2.38
N LYS A 306 12.03 -23.40 -1.92
CA LYS A 306 12.27 -24.66 -2.61
C LYS A 306 11.12 -25.62 -2.38
N TRP A 307 10.78 -26.43 -3.39
CA TRP A 307 9.92 -27.60 -3.23
C TRP A 307 10.72 -28.76 -2.63
N THR A 308 10.17 -29.38 -1.62
CA THR A 308 10.77 -30.57 -1.00
C THR A 308 10.36 -31.85 -1.73
N GLU A 309 11.02 -32.96 -1.45
CA GLU A 309 10.73 -34.27 -2.07
C GLU A 309 9.29 -34.77 -1.76
N ASP A 310 8.74 -34.38 -0.62
CA ASP A 310 7.36 -34.67 -0.22
C ASP A 310 6.35 -33.62 -0.74
N ASN A 311 6.74 -32.78 -1.71
CA ASN A 311 5.92 -31.78 -2.39
C ASN A 311 5.33 -30.71 -1.46
N TRP A 312 6.12 -30.18 -0.52
CA TRP A 312 5.79 -28.98 0.22
C TRP A 312 6.74 -27.84 -0.11
N LEU A 313 6.23 -26.61 -0.03
CA LEU A 313 7.03 -25.40 -0.25
C LEU A 313 7.69 -24.97 1.06
N ARG A 314 9.01 -24.73 1.05
CA ARG A 314 9.80 -24.30 2.21
C ARG A 314 10.74 -23.17 1.84
N MET A 315 11.11 -22.34 2.81
CA MET A 315 12.26 -21.45 2.61
C MET A 315 13.51 -22.26 2.26
N ALA A 316 14.32 -21.76 1.34
CA ALA A 316 15.47 -22.48 0.81
C ALA A 316 16.52 -22.84 1.87
N ASP A 317 16.64 -22.02 2.92
CA ASP A 317 17.54 -22.25 4.07
C ASP A 317 17.00 -23.25 5.11
N GLY A 318 15.76 -23.71 4.95
CA GLY A 318 15.09 -24.63 5.87
C GLY A 318 14.48 -24.00 7.12
N SER A 319 14.60 -22.66 7.29
CA SER A 319 13.88 -21.92 8.33
C SER A 319 12.46 -21.55 7.89
N ASN A 320 11.72 -20.84 8.74
CA ASN A 320 10.48 -20.17 8.38
C ASN A 320 10.49 -18.68 8.76
N LEU A 321 11.65 -18.15 9.16
CA LEU A 321 11.81 -16.75 9.56
C LEU A 321 12.22 -15.90 8.37
N ALA A 322 11.43 -14.88 8.06
CA ALA A 322 11.70 -13.93 6.98
C ALA A 322 13.09 -13.29 7.13
N LYS A 323 13.85 -13.26 6.03
CA LYS A 323 15.23 -12.77 5.98
C LYS A 323 15.33 -11.40 5.34
N ILE A 324 16.21 -10.57 5.89
CA ILE A 324 16.55 -9.27 5.32
C ILE A 324 17.41 -9.41 4.05
N GLU A 325 18.27 -10.42 3.99
CA GLU A 325 19.10 -10.74 2.85
C GLU A 325 18.71 -12.10 2.26
N VAL A 326 18.46 -12.14 0.96
CA VAL A 326 17.97 -13.31 0.24
C VAL A 326 18.90 -13.59 -0.95
N PRO A 327 19.27 -14.87 -1.22
CA PRO A 327 20.04 -15.22 -2.39
C PRO A 327 19.34 -14.75 -3.69
N GLU A 328 20.11 -14.15 -4.59
CA GLU A 328 19.66 -13.78 -5.94
C GLU A 328 19.24 -15.01 -6.75
N SER A 329 18.44 -14.76 -7.78
CA SER A 329 18.14 -15.77 -8.79
C SER A 329 19.32 -15.98 -9.74
N SER A 330 19.26 -17.07 -10.52
CA SER A 330 20.19 -17.31 -11.63
C SER A 330 19.92 -16.41 -12.84
N LEU A 331 18.86 -15.61 -12.80
CA LEU A 331 18.47 -14.72 -13.89
C LEU A 331 19.53 -13.64 -14.12
N PRO A 332 19.73 -13.20 -15.37
CA PRO A 332 20.61 -12.08 -15.67
C PRO A 332 20.19 -10.80 -14.95
N GLU A 333 21.13 -10.11 -14.33
CA GLU A 333 20.85 -8.84 -13.67
C GLU A 333 20.34 -7.81 -14.68
N CYS A 334 19.23 -7.16 -14.36
CA CYS A 334 18.56 -6.19 -15.19
C CYS A 334 18.22 -4.91 -14.38
N PRO A 335 19.16 -3.96 -14.27
CA PRO A 335 18.89 -2.68 -13.62
C PRO A 335 17.74 -1.94 -14.34
N LEU A 336 16.79 -1.45 -13.56
CA LEU A 336 15.62 -0.74 -14.06
C LEU A 336 15.63 0.72 -13.59
N PRO A 337 14.92 1.64 -14.30
CA PRO A 337 14.83 3.03 -13.90
C PRO A 337 14.20 3.20 -12.51
N LYS A 338 14.80 4.05 -11.70
CA LYS A 338 14.22 4.45 -10.41
C LYS A 338 13.35 5.69 -10.58
N VAL A 339 12.39 5.87 -9.69
CA VAL A 339 11.65 7.12 -9.57
C VAL A 339 12.64 8.26 -9.28
N PRO A 340 12.62 9.37 -10.03
CA PRO A 340 13.59 10.45 -9.85
C PRO A 340 13.46 11.11 -8.48
N ASP A 341 14.60 11.49 -7.89
CA ASP A 341 14.65 12.26 -6.64
C ASP A 341 14.12 13.68 -6.82
N MET A 342 14.23 14.22 -8.01
CA MET A 342 13.80 15.57 -8.38
C MET A 342 12.83 15.49 -9.55
N ASP A 343 11.67 16.12 -9.40
CA ASP A 343 10.71 16.37 -10.46
C ASP A 343 10.59 17.89 -10.62
N ASP A 344 11.01 18.41 -11.76
CA ASP A 344 10.95 19.82 -12.15
C ASP A 344 9.68 20.18 -12.92
N PHE A 345 8.79 19.19 -13.12
CA PHE A 345 7.53 19.34 -13.84
C PHE A 345 7.66 19.85 -15.28
N ASP A 346 8.80 19.57 -15.91
CA ASP A 346 9.03 19.90 -17.34
C ASP A 346 8.37 18.88 -18.29
N SER A 347 7.93 17.71 -17.74
CA SER A 347 7.23 16.71 -18.52
C SER A 347 5.82 17.16 -18.93
N GLU A 348 5.34 16.68 -20.08
CA GLU A 348 3.94 16.91 -20.53
C GLU A 348 2.90 16.14 -19.70
N GLU A 349 3.34 15.15 -18.92
CA GLU A 349 2.49 14.33 -18.08
C GLU A 349 3.01 14.27 -16.66
N LEU A 350 2.08 14.21 -15.71
CA LEU A 350 2.41 14.01 -14.30
C LEU A 350 3.01 12.62 -14.10
N GLY A 351 4.10 12.53 -13.34
CA GLY A 351 4.76 11.26 -13.03
C GLY A 351 3.81 10.24 -12.38
N ASN A 352 3.92 8.96 -12.76
CA ASN A 352 3.06 7.90 -12.25
C ASN A 352 3.30 7.54 -10.78
N TRP A 353 4.30 8.13 -10.13
CA TRP A 353 4.63 7.98 -8.71
C TRP A 353 3.87 8.93 -7.78
N TYR A 354 3.00 9.79 -8.33
CA TYR A 354 2.15 10.66 -7.55
C TYR A 354 0.78 10.04 -7.28
N TYR A 355 0.33 10.20 -6.05
CA TYR A 355 -0.94 9.71 -5.55
C TYR A 355 -1.77 10.82 -4.95
N ALA A 356 -3.08 10.66 -4.98
CA ALA A 356 -4.04 11.53 -4.30
C ALA A 356 -5.09 10.69 -3.56
N PRO A 357 -5.62 11.16 -2.43
CA PRO A 357 -6.68 10.43 -1.73
C PRO A 357 -8.01 10.56 -2.49
N ARG A 358 -8.63 9.43 -2.83
CA ARG A 358 -10.00 9.24 -3.35
C ARG A 358 -10.32 9.78 -4.74
N ILE A 359 -9.44 10.53 -5.36
CA ILE A 359 -9.60 11.09 -6.71
C ILE A 359 -8.28 11.00 -7.48
N MET A 360 -8.37 10.98 -8.81
CA MET A 360 -7.16 11.01 -9.63
C MET A 360 -6.40 12.34 -9.48
N PRO A 361 -5.06 12.33 -9.34
CA PRO A 361 -4.24 13.54 -9.24
C PRO A 361 -4.49 14.53 -10.37
N GLN A 362 -4.67 14.05 -11.61
CA GLN A 362 -4.91 14.87 -12.80
C GLN A 362 -6.21 15.69 -12.73
N SER A 363 -7.13 15.36 -11.82
CA SER A 363 -8.37 16.13 -11.63
C SER A 363 -8.12 17.51 -11.02
N PHE A 364 -6.95 17.74 -10.39
CA PHE A 364 -6.61 19.01 -9.73
C PHE A 364 -5.15 19.45 -9.93
N ALA A 365 -4.25 18.56 -10.36
CA ALA A 365 -2.84 18.85 -10.62
C ALA A 365 -2.58 18.87 -12.13
N ASP A 366 -2.07 19.99 -12.65
CA ASP A 366 -1.90 20.23 -14.08
C ASP A 366 -0.48 20.77 -14.35
N VAL A 367 0.34 20.00 -15.07
CA VAL A 367 1.69 20.38 -15.49
C VAL A 367 1.70 21.18 -16.80
N LYS A 368 0.58 21.20 -17.54
CA LYS A 368 0.44 21.94 -18.81
C LYS A 368 -0.02 23.38 -18.61
N ALA A 369 -0.68 23.68 -17.49
CA ALA A 369 -1.19 25.02 -17.20
C ALA A 369 -0.08 26.07 -17.10
N ARG A 370 1.13 25.66 -16.69
CA ARG A 370 2.34 26.49 -16.62
C ARG A 370 3.57 25.58 -16.78
N PRO A 371 4.21 25.53 -17.95
CA PRO A 371 5.41 24.70 -18.17
C PRO A 371 6.49 24.95 -17.10
N GLY A 372 7.13 23.88 -16.61
CA GLY A 372 8.10 23.93 -15.51
C GLY A 372 7.48 24.09 -14.12
N TYR A 373 6.15 23.88 -14.01
CA TYR A 373 5.44 23.92 -12.73
C TYR A 373 4.31 22.90 -12.71
N VAL A 374 4.03 22.36 -11.54
CA VAL A 374 2.71 21.75 -11.32
C VAL A 374 1.77 22.77 -10.71
N ARG A 375 0.66 23.05 -11.38
CA ARG A 375 -0.45 23.86 -10.86
C ARG A 375 -1.41 22.98 -10.07
N ILE A 376 -1.55 23.25 -8.79
CA ILE A 376 -2.48 22.53 -7.92
C ILE A 376 -3.67 23.43 -7.61
N ARG A 377 -4.86 23.05 -8.13
CA ARG A 377 -6.11 23.74 -7.83
C ARG A 377 -6.57 23.35 -6.43
N GLY A 378 -6.87 24.36 -5.61
CA GLY A 378 -7.39 24.19 -4.26
C GLY A 378 -8.83 23.65 -4.25
N GLN A 379 -9.07 22.70 -3.38
CA GLN A 379 -10.37 22.09 -3.14
C GLN A 379 -10.71 22.13 -1.64
N GLU A 380 -11.35 21.09 -1.13
CA GLU A 380 -11.81 20.95 0.25
C GLU A 380 -10.65 20.93 1.28
N SER A 381 -11.01 20.89 2.54
CA SER A 381 -10.03 20.78 3.62
C SER A 381 -9.32 19.41 3.61
N ARG A 382 -8.13 19.34 4.17
CA ARG A 382 -7.32 18.11 4.22
C ARG A 382 -7.94 16.99 5.07
N THR A 383 -8.99 17.31 5.84
CA THR A 383 -9.77 16.33 6.61
C THR A 383 -10.96 15.76 5.84
N SER A 384 -11.26 16.30 4.66
CA SER A 384 -12.39 15.83 3.86
C SER A 384 -12.18 14.40 3.34
N LEU A 385 -13.27 13.66 3.22
CA LEU A 385 -13.32 12.34 2.60
C LEU A 385 -13.80 12.40 1.14
N ASN A 386 -13.82 13.58 0.53
CA ASN A 386 -14.36 13.77 -0.81
C ASN A 386 -13.26 14.26 -1.79
N LYS A 387 -13.16 15.55 -2.04
CA LYS A 387 -12.20 16.12 -3.01
C LYS A 387 -11.10 16.91 -2.29
N VAL A 388 -9.95 16.29 -2.14
CA VAL A 388 -8.80 16.90 -1.45
C VAL A 388 -7.61 16.98 -2.39
N SER A 389 -7.08 18.20 -2.58
CA SER A 389 -5.88 18.39 -3.39
C SER A 389 -4.62 18.16 -2.56
N ILE A 390 -4.22 16.89 -2.50
CA ILE A 390 -2.94 16.41 -1.97
C ILE A 390 -2.28 15.62 -3.09
N LEU A 391 -1.16 16.11 -3.60
CA LEU A 391 -0.30 15.43 -4.56
C LEU A 391 0.89 14.86 -3.81
N ALA A 392 0.90 13.54 -3.57
CA ALA A 392 1.80 12.90 -2.62
C ALA A 392 2.62 11.77 -3.24
N ARG A 393 3.78 11.50 -2.62
CA ARG A 393 4.61 10.32 -2.82
C ARG A 393 4.63 9.48 -1.54
N LYS A 394 4.81 8.17 -1.69
CA LYS A 394 5.03 7.26 -0.56
C LYS A 394 6.35 7.57 0.12
N LEU A 395 6.36 7.61 1.46
CA LEU A 395 7.59 7.69 2.23
C LEU A 395 8.27 6.31 2.20
N THR A 396 9.47 6.21 1.63
CA THR A 396 10.22 4.95 1.47
C THR A 396 11.35 4.77 2.48
N SER A 397 11.71 5.85 3.17
CA SER A 397 12.71 5.84 4.24
C SER A 397 12.33 6.82 5.35
N VAL A 398 12.65 6.48 6.58
CA VAL A 398 12.56 7.40 7.73
C VAL A 398 13.77 8.37 7.81
N TYR A 399 14.62 8.37 6.79
CA TYR A 399 15.70 9.35 6.60
C TYR A 399 15.49 10.00 5.24
N ALA A 400 14.77 11.12 5.24
CA ALA A 400 14.37 11.80 4.02
C ALA A 400 14.41 13.33 4.15
N ARG A 401 14.67 13.99 3.03
CA ARG A 401 14.55 15.43 2.87
C ARG A 401 13.64 15.73 1.69
N ILE A 402 12.62 16.51 1.94
CA ILE A 402 11.64 16.90 0.92
C ILE A 402 11.70 18.42 0.76
N THR A 403 11.91 18.92 -0.46
CA THR A 403 12.02 20.36 -0.75
C THR A 403 11.12 20.73 -1.92
N THR A 404 10.51 21.89 -1.84
CA THR A 404 9.75 22.48 -2.95
C THR A 404 9.87 24.01 -2.93
N LYS A 405 9.63 24.65 -4.09
CA LYS A 405 9.43 26.09 -4.22
C LYS A 405 8.01 26.36 -4.67
N MET A 406 7.32 27.21 -3.99
CA MET A 406 5.90 27.49 -4.20
C MET A 406 5.65 28.96 -4.48
N GLU A 407 4.87 29.25 -5.51
CA GLU A 407 4.24 30.52 -5.78
C GLU A 407 2.76 30.44 -5.41
N PHE A 408 2.34 31.22 -4.43
CA PHE A 408 0.97 31.24 -3.94
C PHE A 408 0.62 32.58 -3.31
N LYS A 409 -0.48 33.16 -3.77
CA LYS A 409 -1.00 34.44 -3.24
C LYS A 409 -2.41 34.23 -2.66
N PRO A 410 -2.53 33.90 -1.37
CA PRO A 410 -3.82 33.72 -0.72
C PRO A 410 -4.54 35.05 -0.54
N GLU A 411 -5.83 35.10 -0.84
CA GLU A 411 -6.66 36.31 -0.73
C GLU A 411 -7.51 36.33 0.53
N VAL A 412 -7.84 35.15 1.05
CA VAL A 412 -8.67 34.95 2.26
C VAL A 412 -8.11 33.83 3.11
N HIS A 413 -8.48 33.81 4.40
CA HIS A 413 -7.99 32.80 5.36
C HIS A 413 -8.35 31.34 5.00
N GLN A 414 -9.28 31.15 4.08
CA GLN A 414 -9.71 29.83 3.60
C GLN A 414 -8.86 29.32 2.41
N HIS A 415 -7.97 30.17 1.88
CA HIS A 415 -6.95 29.79 0.90
C HIS A 415 -5.69 29.36 1.64
N SER A 416 -5.17 28.17 1.34
CA SER A 416 -3.88 27.73 1.88
C SER A 416 -3.21 26.69 1.00
N ALA A 417 -1.88 26.79 0.85
CA ALA A 417 -1.08 25.82 0.10
C ALA A 417 0.26 25.57 0.81
N GLY A 418 0.90 24.42 0.55
CA GLY A 418 2.20 24.13 1.12
C GLY A 418 2.60 22.67 1.09
N LEU A 419 3.52 22.30 2.00
CA LEU A 419 4.14 20.99 2.13
C LEU A 419 3.50 20.21 3.29
N ILE A 420 3.18 18.94 3.06
CA ILE A 420 2.48 18.10 4.03
C ILE A 420 3.20 16.77 4.29
N LEU A 421 3.25 16.37 5.57
CA LEU A 421 3.50 15.02 6.04
C LEU A 421 2.14 14.44 6.44
N TYR A 422 1.71 13.36 5.78
CA TYR A 422 0.32 12.87 5.85
C TYR A 422 0.28 11.36 6.09
N TYR A 423 -0.51 10.93 7.04
CA TYR A 423 -0.81 9.52 7.29
C TYR A 423 -2.26 9.20 6.89
N ASP A 424 -3.21 9.94 7.45
CA ASP A 424 -4.63 9.89 7.13
C ASP A 424 -5.28 11.28 7.30
N ASN A 425 -6.58 11.39 7.03
CA ASN A 425 -7.31 12.64 7.10
C ASN A 425 -7.45 13.22 8.53
N MET A 426 -7.07 12.46 9.56
CA MET A 426 -7.08 12.86 10.97
C MET A 426 -5.68 12.93 11.60
N ASN A 427 -4.63 12.59 10.80
CA ASN A 427 -3.24 12.60 11.24
C ASN A 427 -2.33 13.16 10.13
N TYR A 428 -1.94 14.43 10.27
CA TYR A 428 -1.01 15.10 9.35
C TYR A 428 -0.33 16.31 9.99
N ILE A 429 0.80 16.74 9.42
CA ILE A 429 1.46 18.01 9.72
C ILE A 429 1.62 18.76 8.40
N ASN A 430 1.15 20.00 8.36
CA ASN A 430 1.19 20.84 7.16
C ASN A 430 1.86 22.19 7.45
N LEU A 431 3.02 22.44 6.84
CA LEU A 431 3.56 23.77 6.68
C LEU A 431 2.80 24.44 5.51
N ARG A 432 2.10 25.52 5.81
CA ARG A 432 1.25 26.23 4.85
C ARG A 432 1.56 27.70 4.74
N LYS A 433 1.37 28.29 3.57
CA LYS A 433 1.16 29.72 3.34
C LYS A 433 -0.35 29.98 3.24
N TYR A 434 -0.85 31.03 3.89
CA TYR A 434 -2.27 31.40 3.92
C TYR A 434 -2.42 32.89 4.18
N TYR A 435 -3.61 33.46 3.97
CA TYR A 435 -3.91 34.85 4.37
C TYR A 435 -4.27 34.93 5.85
N SER A 436 -3.54 35.73 6.60
CA SER A 436 -3.82 35.99 8.03
C SER A 436 -4.61 37.27 8.19
N GLN A 437 -5.90 37.15 8.55
CA GLN A 437 -6.73 38.34 8.84
C GLN A 437 -6.19 39.15 10.02
N THR A 438 -5.58 38.51 11.01
CA THR A 438 -4.99 39.21 12.17
C THR A 438 -3.79 40.06 11.77
N LEU A 439 -2.99 39.61 10.81
CA LEU A 439 -1.81 40.34 10.32
C LEU A 439 -2.15 41.24 9.13
N GLY A 440 -3.31 41.04 8.49
CA GLY A 440 -3.71 41.76 7.28
C GLY A 440 -2.89 41.42 6.02
N GLN A 441 -2.16 40.27 6.03
CA GLN A 441 -1.26 39.88 4.95
C GLN A 441 -1.05 38.36 4.90
N SER A 442 -0.29 37.92 3.90
CA SER A 442 0.16 36.52 3.80
C SER A 442 1.05 36.14 4.98
N ALA A 443 0.89 34.93 5.46
CA ALA A 443 1.69 34.36 6.53
C ALA A 443 1.93 32.87 6.31
N ILE A 444 2.99 32.33 6.93
CA ILE A 444 3.20 30.90 7.05
C ILE A 444 2.93 30.45 8.48
N SER A 445 2.45 29.21 8.63
CA SER A 445 2.26 28.55 9.92
C SER A 445 2.21 27.04 9.77
N ILE A 446 2.33 26.32 10.89
CA ILE A 446 2.14 24.89 10.92
C ILE A 446 0.78 24.56 11.53
N ILE A 447 0.05 23.67 10.83
CA ILE A 447 -1.10 22.96 11.39
C ILE A 447 -0.67 21.52 11.64
N HIS A 448 -0.95 21.01 12.81
CA HIS A 448 -0.83 19.62 13.22
C HIS A 448 -2.20 19.07 13.57
N LEU A 449 -2.61 18.02 12.89
CA LEU A 449 -3.76 17.22 13.26
C LEU A 449 -3.25 15.87 13.80
N GLU A 450 -3.60 15.55 15.02
CA GLU A 450 -3.19 14.33 15.73
C GLU A 450 -4.43 13.63 16.28
N ASN A 451 -4.80 12.49 15.72
CA ASN A 451 -6.02 11.75 16.09
C ASN A 451 -7.27 12.64 16.14
N GLY A 452 -7.44 13.50 15.14
CA GLY A 452 -8.56 14.42 15.01
C GLY A 452 -8.46 15.71 15.83
N VAL A 453 -7.45 15.85 16.68
CA VAL A 453 -7.22 17.08 17.47
C VAL A 453 -6.34 18.04 16.70
N LYS A 454 -6.91 19.17 16.30
CA LYS A 454 -6.20 20.22 15.56
C LYS A 454 -5.44 21.14 16.49
N THR A 455 -4.15 21.31 16.23
CA THR A 455 -3.31 22.34 16.84
C THR A 455 -2.79 23.26 15.74
N GLU A 456 -3.00 24.55 15.90
CA GLU A 456 -2.37 25.60 15.11
C GLU A 456 -1.36 26.33 15.99
N PHE A 457 -0.07 26.24 15.62
CA PHE A 457 1.00 26.85 16.40
C PHE A 457 1.08 28.34 16.12
N LEU A 458 0.30 29.14 16.86
CA LEU A 458 0.20 30.59 16.65
C LEU A 458 1.54 31.31 16.83
N ASN A 459 2.43 30.80 17.67
CA ASN A 459 3.80 31.28 17.84
C ASN A 459 4.69 31.03 16.63
N THR A 460 4.26 30.21 15.67
CA THR A 460 4.94 29.98 14.40
C THR A 460 4.35 30.79 13.25
N ARG A 461 3.40 31.69 13.53
CA ARG A 461 2.81 32.56 12.52
C ARG A 461 3.82 33.63 12.12
N ILE A 462 4.42 33.46 10.95
CA ILE A 462 5.42 34.38 10.40
C ILE A 462 4.79 35.12 9.23
N PRO A 463 4.73 36.47 9.24
CA PRO A 463 4.31 37.23 8.08
C PRO A 463 5.32 37.03 6.94
N VAL A 464 4.81 36.87 5.74
CA VAL A 464 5.64 36.68 4.52
C VAL A 464 5.10 37.54 3.38
N ASP A 465 5.99 37.91 2.48
CA ASP A 465 5.63 38.64 1.27
C ASP A 465 4.90 37.75 0.25
N ASP A 466 4.26 38.39 -0.74
CA ASP A 466 3.61 37.70 -1.86
C ASP A 466 4.61 37.24 -2.93
N CYS A 467 5.83 36.90 -2.52
CA CYS A 467 6.86 36.30 -3.37
C CYS A 467 6.91 34.77 -3.23
N PRO A 468 7.62 34.08 -4.14
CA PRO A 468 7.85 32.65 -4.00
C PRO A 468 8.56 32.32 -2.70
N ILE A 469 8.23 31.16 -2.11
CA ILE A 469 8.89 30.64 -0.91
C ILE A 469 9.31 29.18 -1.11
N TYR A 470 10.44 28.84 -0.53
CA TYR A 470 10.91 27.46 -0.43
C TYR A 470 10.43 26.86 0.87
N MET A 471 9.97 25.63 0.81
CA MET A 471 9.57 24.83 1.97
C MET A 471 10.35 23.54 1.99
N ARG A 472 10.77 23.12 3.17
CA ARG A 472 11.54 21.89 3.38
C ARG A 472 11.02 21.14 4.59
N LEU A 473 10.93 19.81 4.43
CA LEU A 473 10.66 18.86 5.50
C LEU A 473 11.86 17.93 5.64
N TYR A 474 12.34 17.78 6.87
CA TYR A 474 13.30 16.76 7.25
C TYR A 474 12.60 15.66 8.05
N ILE A 475 12.98 14.42 7.76
CA ILE A 475 12.65 13.23 8.53
C ILE A 475 13.97 12.56 8.87
N GLU A 476 14.28 12.45 10.17
CA GLU A 476 15.49 11.80 10.69
C GLU A 476 15.11 10.81 11.79
N GLY A 477 14.78 9.60 11.39
CA GLY A 477 14.30 8.56 12.28
C GLY A 477 13.01 8.99 12.98
N ARG A 478 13.07 9.06 14.32
CA ARG A 478 11.92 9.44 15.15
C ARG A 478 11.53 10.92 15.09
N LYS A 479 12.31 11.75 14.40
CA LYS A 479 12.14 13.21 14.41
C LYS A 479 11.82 13.72 13.02
N SER A 480 10.89 14.69 12.95
CA SER A 480 10.66 15.46 11.75
C SER A 480 10.49 16.93 12.09
N TRP A 481 10.87 17.82 11.19
CA TRP A 481 10.72 19.26 11.32
C TRP A 481 10.63 19.95 9.99
N PHE A 482 10.12 21.18 9.99
CA PHE A 482 9.99 21.99 8.80
C PHE A 482 10.93 23.19 8.83
N GLU A 483 11.33 23.62 7.63
CA GLU A 483 12.10 24.81 7.37
C GLU A 483 11.49 25.58 6.19
N TRP A 484 11.79 26.85 6.12
CA TRP A 484 11.37 27.69 5.00
C TRP A 484 12.47 28.69 4.64
N SER A 485 12.42 29.25 3.41
CA SER A 485 13.39 30.20 2.91
C SER A 485 12.77 31.06 1.79
N TYR A 486 13.29 32.28 1.59
CA TYR A 486 12.99 33.08 0.42
C TYR A 486 13.91 32.80 -0.77
N ASP A 487 15.17 32.41 -0.51
CA ASP A 487 16.22 32.30 -1.53
C ASP A 487 16.62 30.85 -1.85
N GLY A 488 16.09 29.87 -1.13
CA GLY A 488 16.43 28.45 -1.29
C GLY A 488 17.81 28.07 -0.73
N VAL A 489 18.52 29.01 -0.10
CA VAL A 489 19.86 28.82 0.47
C VAL A 489 19.82 28.98 2.00
N ASN A 490 19.25 30.08 2.47
CA ASN A 490 19.18 30.44 3.88
C ASN A 490 17.86 29.97 4.49
N TYR A 491 17.84 28.74 5.04
CA TYR A 491 16.65 28.14 5.64
C TYR A 491 16.53 28.48 7.12
N GLN A 492 15.31 28.73 7.56
CA GLN A 492 14.94 28.96 8.94
C GLN A 492 13.97 27.88 9.41
N LYS A 493 14.22 27.31 10.60
CA LYS A 493 13.27 26.35 11.21
C LYS A 493 11.98 27.07 11.59
N ILE A 494 10.86 26.35 11.38
CA ILE A 494 9.54 26.82 11.79
C ILE A 494 8.83 25.74 12.59
N GLY A 495 8.16 26.13 13.66
CA GLY A 495 7.45 25.23 14.54
C GLY A 495 8.39 24.50 15.52
N ARG A 496 8.11 23.23 15.73
CA ARG A 496 8.82 22.35 16.66
C ARG A 496 9.33 21.09 15.94
N ILE A 497 10.10 20.29 16.64
CA ILE A 497 10.39 18.91 16.24
C ILE A 497 9.18 18.05 16.60
N PHE A 498 8.72 17.25 15.64
CA PHE A 498 7.60 16.33 15.77
C PHE A 498 8.09 14.89 15.92
N ASP A 499 7.30 14.07 16.58
CA ASP A 499 7.52 12.65 16.73
C ASP A 499 6.97 11.90 15.50
N THR A 500 7.86 11.46 14.60
CA THR A 500 7.52 10.76 13.36
C THR A 500 6.90 9.39 13.62
N THR A 501 7.22 8.74 14.76
CA THR A 501 6.68 7.41 15.08
C THR A 501 5.17 7.39 15.26
N LYS A 502 4.57 8.57 15.49
CA LYS A 502 3.12 8.73 15.61
C LYS A 502 2.36 8.56 14.29
N PHE A 503 3.05 8.56 13.17
CA PHE A 503 2.47 8.22 11.85
C PHE A 503 2.57 6.71 11.64
N SER A 504 1.72 5.94 12.29
CA SER A 504 1.75 4.47 12.25
C SER A 504 0.41 3.86 12.65
N ASP A 505 0.16 2.64 12.19
CA ASP A 505 -1.04 1.85 12.53
C ASP A 505 -1.23 1.69 14.04
N GLU A 506 -0.12 1.56 14.78
CA GLU A 506 -0.14 1.33 16.22
C GLU A 506 -0.53 2.56 17.03
N TYR A 507 -0.44 3.75 16.44
CA TYR A 507 -0.74 5.02 17.09
C TYR A 507 -2.03 5.68 16.57
N CYS A 508 -2.23 5.70 15.26
CA CYS A 508 -3.37 6.35 14.61
C CYS A 508 -4.66 5.56 14.84
N LYS A 509 -5.77 6.28 15.06
CA LYS A 509 -7.06 5.67 15.42
C LYS A 509 -8.02 5.54 14.24
N TYR A 510 -7.73 6.20 13.11
CA TYR A 510 -8.68 6.38 12.01
C TYR A 510 -8.22 5.73 10.70
N GLY A 511 -6.94 5.43 10.55
CA GLY A 511 -6.34 4.92 9.35
C GLY A 511 -5.39 3.75 9.64
N GLU A 512 -5.92 2.60 10.02
CA GLU A 512 -5.15 1.35 10.07
C GLU A 512 -4.72 0.95 8.65
N PHE A 513 -3.66 0.15 8.52
CA PHE A 513 -3.23 -0.50 7.29
C PHE A 513 -2.61 0.41 6.21
N THR A 514 -2.43 1.71 6.47
CA THR A 514 -1.82 2.66 5.52
C THR A 514 -0.33 2.88 5.81
N GLY A 515 0.27 3.89 5.22
CA GLY A 515 1.64 4.32 5.46
C GLY A 515 1.79 5.83 5.26
N THR A 516 2.90 6.36 5.69
CA THR A 516 3.16 7.80 5.62
C THR A 516 3.41 8.25 4.19
N MET A 517 2.78 9.36 3.83
CA MET A 517 2.92 10.06 2.56
C MET A 517 3.51 11.46 2.77
N VAL A 518 4.24 11.95 1.78
CA VAL A 518 4.76 13.32 1.76
C VAL A 518 4.34 14.00 0.46
N GLY A 519 3.94 15.27 0.51
CA GLY A 519 3.43 15.87 -0.72
C GLY A 519 3.12 17.35 -0.65
N LEU A 520 2.61 17.83 -1.78
CA LEU A 520 2.14 19.18 -2.03
C LEU A 520 0.64 19.26 -1.81
N THR A 521 0.16 20.38 -1.28
CA THR A 521 -1.28 20.54 -1.03
C THR A 521 -1.76 21.95 -1.25
N CYS A 522 -2.98 22.07 -1.78
CA CYS A 522 -3.69 23.33 -1.90
C CYS A 522 -5.14 23.19 -1.43
N ALA A 523 -5.68 24.19 -0.79
CA ALA A 523 -7.10 24.27 -0.42
C ALA A 523 -7.68 25.65 -0.73
N ASP A 524 -8.85 25.63 -1.35
CA ASP A 524 -9.72 26.77 -1.51
C ASP A 524 -11.13 26.35 -1.06
N ARG A 525 -11.51 26.72 0.16
CA ARG A 525 -12.80 26.36 0.74
C ARG A 525 -13.90 27.40 0.45
N VAL A 526 -13.66 28.28 -0.54
CA VAL A 526 -14.62 29.31 -0.96
C VAL A 526 -15.28 28.92 -2.28
N TYR A 527 -14.45 28.76 -3.31
CA TYR A 527 -14.98 28.53 -4.67
C TYR A 527 -14.34 27.36 -5.42
N HIS A 528 -13.34 26.68 -4.81
CA HIS A 528 -12.57 25.57 -5.41
C HIS A 528 -11.92 25.93 -6.76
N ARG A 529 -11.40 27.17 -6.90
CA ARG A 529 -10.80 27.68 -8.14
C ARG A 529 -9.45 28.34 -7.95
N HIS A 530 -9.09 28.72 -6.71
CA HIS A 530 -7.79 29.28 -6.41
C HIS A 530 -6.72 28.18 -6.50
N TYR A 531 -5.48 28.54 -6.85
CA TYR A 531 -4.44 27.56 -7.12
C TYR A 531 -3.09 28.00 -6.55
N ALA A 532 -2.18 27.04 -6.40
CA ALA A 532 -0.77 27.24 -6.12
C ALA A 532 0.06 26.61 -7.23
N ASP A 533 1.15 27.26 -7.64
CA ASP A 533 2.14 26.75 -8.58
C ASP A 533 3.38 26.30 -7.81
N PHE A 534 3.82 25.07 -8.04
CA PHE A 534 5.04 24.52 -7.47
C PHE A 534 6.05 24.27 -8.57
N ASP A 535 7.26 24.85 -8.41
CA ASP A 535 8.35 24.85 -9.39
C ASP A 535 9.00 23.46 -9.52
N PHE A 536 9.19 22.78 -8.38
CA PHE A 536 9.74 21.44 -8.33
C PHE A 536 9.28 20.70 -7.07
N PHE A 537 9.45 19.38 -7.09
CA PHE A 537 9.34 18.52 -5.91
C PHE A 537 10.58 17.63 -5.81
N GLU A 538 11.46 17.95 -4.85
CA GLU A 538 12.62 17.14 -4.52
C GLU A 538 12.27 16.19 -3.38
N TYR A 539 12.54 14.89 -3.57
CA TYR A 539 12.37 13.84 -2.59
C TYR A 539 13.64 13.01 -2.50
N GLN A 540 14.49 13.30 -1.53
CA GLN A 540 15.73 12.57 -1.26
C GLN A 540 15.52 11.66 -0.06
N ALA A 541 15.60 10.35 -0.28
CA ALA A 541 15.44 9.33 0.76
C ALA A 541 16.68 8.44 0.80
N ASP A 542 17.18 8.17 2.00
CA ASP A 542 18.27 7.20 2.21
C ASP A 542 17.68 5.86 2.67
N GLU A 543 17.37 5.00 1.70
CA GLU A 543 16.80 3.67 1.93
C GLU A 543 17.81 2.66 2.48
N THR A 544 19.09 3.01 2.49
CA THR A 544 20.15 2.13 3.03
C THR A 544 20.25 2.17 4.56
N LYS A 545 19.70 3.22 5.17
CA LYS A 545 19.67 3.35 6.62
C LYS A 545 18.58 2.49 7.24
N PRO A 546 18.91 1.75 8.31
CA PRO A 546 17.92 0.94 9.01
C PRO A 546 16.89 1.82 9.76
N VAL A 547 15.71 1.27 9.96
CA VAL A 547 14.71 1.84 10.89
C VAL A 547 15.13 1.41 12.31
N ASN A 548 15.52 2.37 13.17
CA ASN A 548 16.06 2.15 14.52
C ASN A 548 15.24 2.84 15.61
#